data_8166eb839a6e232b2c6e9565a4897e21
#
_entry.id   8166eb839a6e232b2c6e9565a4897e21
#
_cell.length_a   1.000
_cell.length_b   1.000
_cell.length_c   1.000
_cell.angle_alpha   90.00
_cell.angle_beta   90.00
_cell.angle_gamma   90.00
#
_symmetry.space_group_name_H-M   'P 1'
#
loop_
_entity.id
_entity.type
_entity.pdbx_description
1 polymer ?
#
loop_
_entity_poly.entity_id
_entity_poly.type
_entity_poly.pdbx_seq_one_letter_code
_entity_poly.pdbx_strand_id
1 'polypeptide(L)'
;LTSMEHRSYMGSRLGTVFCSAILLLSISATPLNASESGDSAEERMISVIETVPHDPGAFTQGLEIFNGILFESTGLYGHSGLRKVDTTDGSVISQVSIDGTYFGEGITIFNNSVIMLTWRNGTALVFDSEDLSVEGEFSYQGEGWGICFNGDFLVMSNGTSLLTFRDPDSFEF
;
A
#
# COMPACT_ATOMS: atom_id res chain seq x y z
N LEU A 1 -7.50 11.73 7.21
CA LEU A 1 -6.31 11.19 7.87
C LEU A 1 -6.71 10.70 9.24
N THR A 2 -6.58 9.39 9.47
CA THR A 2 -7.03 8.73 10.70
C THR A 2 -5.83 8.28 11.49
N SER A 3 -5.72 8.71 12.74
CA SER A 3 -4.71 8.24 13.67
C SER A 3 -5.05 6.82 14.11
N MET A 4 -4.09 5.91 14.08
CA MET A 4 -4.21 4.58 14.66
C MET A 4 -3.62 4.58 16.07
N GLU A 5 -4.46 4.27 17.08
CA GLU A 5 -3.95 3.92 18.40
C GLU A 5 -3.29 2.56 18.37
N HIS A 6 -2.05 2.51 18.85
CA HIS A 6 -1.32 1.28 19.14
C HIS A 6 -1.90 0.64 20.39
N ARG A 7 -2.84 -0.30 20.25
CA ARG A 7 -3.17 -1.25 21.34
C ARG A 7 -2.40 -2.55 21.10
N SER A 8 -1.42 -2.78 21.97
CA SER A 8 -0.79 -4.08 22.12
C SER A 8 -1.83 -5.09 22.61
N TYR A 9 -2.23 -6.03 21.76
CA TYR A 9 -2.98 -7.22 22.16
C TYR A 9 -2.06 -8.44 22.10
N MET A 10 -1.72 -8.93 23.28
CA MET A 10 -1.09 -10.23 23.45
C MET A 10 -2.21 -11.28 23.52
N GLY A 11 -2.17 -12.28 22.63
CA GLY A 11 -2.83 -13.57 22.82
C GLY A 11 -3.96 -13.92 21.89
N SER A 12 -3.64 -14.75 21.02
CA SER A 12 -4.29 -15.87 20.32
C SER A 12 -4.13 -15.79 18.80
N ARG A 13 -3.50 -16.85 18.31
CA ARG A 13 -3.22 -17.09 16.89
C ARG A 13 -4.51 -17.23 16.07
N LEU A 14 -4.97 -16.14 15.47
CA LEU A 14 -5.66 -16.17 14.19
C LEU A 14 -5.19 -14.91 13.45
N GLY A 15 -4.33 -15.11 12.46
CA GLY A 15 -3.77 -14.04 11.65
C GLY A 15 -4.88 -13.37 10.83
N THR A 16 -5.37 -12.23 11.33
CA THR A 16 -6.23 -11.36 10.52
C THR A 16 -5.31 -10.39 9.80
N VAL A 17 -5.10 -10.65 8.53
CA VAL A 17 -4.33 -9.79 7.63
C VAL A 17 -5.11 -8.50 7.41
N PHE A 18 -4.60 -7.38 7.93
CA PHE A 18 -5.09 -6.05 7.57
C PHE A 18 -4.24 -5.49 6.43
N CYS A 19 -4.68 -5.78 5.21
CA CYS A 19 -4.19 -5.08 4.05
C CYS A 19 -5.02 -3.81 3.89
N SER A 20 -4.47 -2.64 4.24
CA SER A 20 -5.15 -1.36 4.08
C SER A 20 -5.01 -0.88 2.64
N ALA A 21 -5.71 -1.54 1.70
CA ALA A 21 -5.96 -0.96 0.39
C ALA A 21 -7.23 -0.11 0.51
N ILE A 22 -7.11 1.21 0.60
CA ILE A 22 -8.25 2.11 0.45
C ILE A 22 -8.56 2.21 -1.04
N LEU A 23 -9.37 1.26 -1.52
CA LEU A 23 -9.94 1.32 -2.85
C LEU A 23 -11.33 1.94 -2.74
N LEU A 24 -11.49 3.21 -3.10
CA LEU A 24 -12.80 3.80 -3.36
C LEU A 24 -13.30 3.28 -4.72
N LEU A 25 -13.80 2.05 -4.74
CA LEU A 25 -14.58 1.53 -5.86
C LEU A 25 -16.05 1.61 -5.51
N SER A 26 -16.81 2.39 -6.26
CA SER A 26 -18.25 2.23 -6.37
C SER A 26 -18.53 0.96 -7.19
N ILE A 27 -18.65 -0.18 -6.53
CA ILE A 27 -19.02 -1.44 -7.16
C ILE A 27 -20.52 -1.59 -7.11
N SER A 28 -21.17 -1.56 -8.27
CA SER A 28 -22.49 -2.14 -8.43
C SER A 28 -22.33 -3.66 -8.40
N ALA A 29 -22.48 -4.25 -7.21
CA ALA A 29 -22.38 -5.70 -7.04
C ALA A 29 -23.66 -6.37 -7.57
N THR A 30 -23.54 -7.11 -8.67
CA THR A 30 -24.47 -8.21 -8.94
C THR A 30 -24.17 -9.36 -7.97
N PRO A 31 -25.18 -9.98 -7.33
CA PRO A 31 -24.90 -11.05 -6.37
C PRO A 31 -24.33 -12.27 -7.10
N LEU A 32 -23.09 -12.60 -6.82
CA LEU A 32 -22.56 -13.93 -7.09
C LEU A 32 -23.17 -14.87 -6.05
N ASN A 33 -23.91 -15.88 -6.49
CA ASN A 33 -24.33 -16.97 -5.62
C ASN A 33 -23.09 -17.77 -5.19
N ALA A 34 -22.49 -17.34 -4.07
CA ALA A 34 -21.53 -18.19 -3.36
C ALA A 34 -22.31 -19.24 -2.59
N SER A 35 -22.00 -20.51 -2.80
CA SER A 35 -22.52 -21.62 -1.99
C SER A 35 -22.17 -21.38 -0.53
N GLU A 36 -23.16 -21.49 0.34
CA GLU A 36 -23.05 -21.33 1.78
C GLU A 36 -21.99 -22.29 2.38
N SER A 37 -20.81 -21.78 2.63
CA SER A 37 -20.00 -22.19 3.77
C SER A 37 -20.08 -21.03 4.77
N GLY A 38 -20.69 -21.30 5.91
CA GLY A 38 -21.25 -20.31 6.82
C GLY A 38 -20.26 -19.44 7.58
N ASP A 39 -19.49 -18.62 6.86
CA ASP A 39 -18.75 -17.52 7.46
C ASP A 39 -19.17 -16.24 6.71
N SER A 40 -20.21 -15.58 7.23
CA SER A 40 -20.60 -14.27 6.72
C SER A 40 -19.51 -13.27 7.07
N ALA A 41 -19.09 -12.45 6.11
CA ALA A 41 -18.15 -11.36 6.36
C ALA A 41 -18.66 -10.50 7.53
N GLU A 42 -17.78 -10.24 8.50
CA GLU A 42 -18.11 -9.43 9.67
C GLU A 42 -18.32 -7.98 9.23
N GLU A 43 -19.49 -7.44 9.48
CA GLU A 43 -19.80 -6.04 9.22
C GLU A 43 -19.18 -5.17 10.32
N ARG A 44 -18.26 -4.26 9.93
CA ARG A 44 -17.57 -3.37 10.87
C ARG A 44 -17.85 -1.92 10.54
N MET A 45 -18.02 -1.11 11.57
CA MET A 45 -18.15 0.34 11.44
C MET A 45 -16.79 1.02 11.63
N ILE A 46 -16.52 2.05 10.81
CA ILE A 46 -15.32 2.89 10.95
C ILE A 46 -15.62 4.03 11.90
N SER A 47 -14.71 4.26 12.87
CA SER A 47 -14.72 5.45 13.72
C SER A 47 -13.46 6.27 13.44
N VAL A 48 -13.62 7.53 13.03
CA VAL A 48 -12.51 8.46 12.85
C VAL A 48 -12.04 8.90 14.23
N ILE A 49 -10.77 8.62 14.56
CA ILE A 49 -10.17 8.98 15.84
C ILE A 49 -9.51 10.35 15.75
N GLU A 50 -8.78 10.59 14.65
CA GLU A 50 -8.02 11.82 14.43
C GLU A 50 -7.92 12.15 12.94
N THR A 51 -7.72 13.42 12.63
CA THR A 51 -7.52 13.92 11.28
C THR A 51 -6.33 14.90 11.28
N VAL A 52 -5.36 14.70 10.40
CA VAL A 52 -4.23 15.62 10.22
C VAL A 52 -4.28 16.25 8.83
N PRO A 53 -3.69 17.44 8.64
CA PRO A 53 -3.59 18.06 7.32
C PRO A 53 -2.87 17.16 6.32
N HIS A 54 -3.26 17.27 5.06
CA HIS A 54 -2.61 16.55 3.96
C HIS A 54 -2.39 17.52 2.80
N ASP A 55 -1.31 17.32 2.04
CA ASP A 55 -1.00 18.11 0.85
C ASP A 55 -2.07 17.90 -0.23
N PRO A 56 -2.88 18.92 -0.57
CA PRO A 56 -3.94 18.77 -1.56
C PRO A 56 -3.41 18.56 -3.00
N GLY A 57 -2.12 18.80 -3.23
CA GLY A 57 -1.45 18.54 -4.51
C GLY A 57 -0.98 17.10 -4.66
N ALA A 58 -1.03 16.29 -3.61
CA ALA A 58 -0.66 14.90 -3.66
C ALA A 58 -1.74 14.05 -4.33
N PHE A 59 -1.37 13.36 -5.38
CA PHE A 59 -2.20 12.33 -5.96
C PHE A 59 -1.84 10.97 -5.34
N THR A 60 -2.26 10.76 -4.11
CA THR A 60 -1.91 9.60 -3.27
C THR A 60 -2.34 8.29 -3.91
N GLN A 61 -1.43 7.32 -4.00
CA GLN A 61 -1.65 5.98 -4.53
C GLN A 61 -1.39 4.88 -3.51
N GLY A 62 -0.49 5.10 -2.57
CA GLY A 62 -0.19 4.16 -1.51
C GLY A 62 0.16 4.86 -0.21
N LEU A 63 -0.20 4.22 0.91
CA LEU A 63 0.05 4.70 2.25
C LEU A 63 0.42 3.53 3.15
N GLU A 64 1.55 3.62 3.85
CA GLU A 64 1.94 2.67 4.88
C GLU A 64 2.65 3.35 6.03
N ILE A 65 2.34 2.97 7.27
CA ILE A 65 3.02 3.46 8.47
C ILE A 65 4.08 2.45 8.90
N PHE A 66 5.32 2.91 8.98
CA PHE A 66 6.44 2.12 9.45
C PHE A 66 7.29 2.93 10.43
N ASN A 67 7.56 2.36 11.62
CA ASN A 67 8.33 3.02 12.68
C ASN A 67 7.82 4.44 13.03
N GLY A 68 6.49 4.66 12.99
CA GLY A 68 5.87 5.94 13.33
C GLY A 68 5.92 7.00 12.21
N ILE A 69 6.48 6.67 11.06
CA ILE A 69 6.51 7.53 9.87
C ILE A 69 5.46 7.03 8.86
N LEU A 70 4.71 7.94 8.26
CA LEU A 70 3.83 7.63 7.15
C LEU A 70 4.63 7.71 5.84
N PHE A 71 4.72 6.59 5.14
CA PHE A 71 5.22 6.56 3.77
C PHE A 71 4.04 6.74 2.82
N GLU A 72 4.24 7.57 1.81
CA GLU A 72 3.22 7.88 0.82
C GLU A 72 3.82 7.85 -0.58
N SER A 73 3.24 7.05 -1.47
CA SER A 73 3.50 7.15 -2.90
C SER A 73 2.47 8.04 -3.57
N THR A 74 2.94 8.79 -4.57
CA THR A 74 2.06 9.63 -5.39
C THR A 74 2.15 9.23 -6.85
N GLY A 75 1.02 9.34 -7.57
CA GLY A 75 0.90 9.12 -9.01
C GLY A 75 1.07 10.41 -9.80
N LEU A 76 0.80 10.34 -11.09
CA LEU A 76 0.92 11.31 -12.18
C LEU A 76 2.28 11.29 -12.87
N TYR A 77 2.27 11.04 -14.18
CA TYR A 77 3.47 11.05 -15.01
C TYR A 77 4.22 12.38 -14.88
N GLY A 78 5.51 12.30 -14.61
CA GLY A 78 6.38 13.46 -14.38
C GLY A 78 6.27 14.09 -12.99
N HIS A 79 5.36 13.60 -12.12
CA HIS A 79 5.12 14.12 -10.78
C HIS A 79 5.05 13.03 -9.71
N SER A 80 5.21 11.77 -10.11
CA SER A 80 5.20 10.63 -9.17
C SER A 80 6.42 10.62 -8.27
N GLY A 81 6.24 10.14 -7.05
CA GLY A 81 7.33 10.04 -6.08
C GLY A 81 6.94 9.27 -4.83
N LEU A 82 7.94 9.11 -3.97
CA LEU A 82 7.82 8.53 -2.64
C LEU A 82 8.19 9.58 -1.61
N ARG A 83 7.42 9.69 -0.53
CA ARG A 83 7.68 10.65 0.53
C ARG A 83 7.41 10.07 1.91
N LYS A 84 8.14 10.61 2.88
CA LYS A 84 7.97 10.38 4.32
C LYS A 84 7.20 11.56 4.88
N VAL A 85 6.15 11.28 5.62
CA VAL A 85 5.23 12.30 6.16
C VAL A 85 5.13 12.12 7.68
N ASP A 86 5.19 13.21 8.41
CA ASP A 86 4.98 13.20 9.86
C ASP A 86 3.51 12.89 10.16
N THR A 87 3.29 11.88 10.99
CA THR A 87 1.93 11.43 11.36
C THR A 87 1.22 12.39 12.31
N THR A 88 1.93 13.37 12.89
CA THR A 88 1.34 14.29 13.87
C THR A 88 0.77 15.55 13.23
N ASP A 89 1.41 16.06 12.18
CA ASP A 89 1.01 17.31 11.53
C ASP A 89 0.85 17.24 10.02
N GLY A 90 1.18 16.08 9.39
CA GLY A 90 1.08 15.86 7.95
C GLY A 90 2.18 16.55 7.13
N SER A 91 3.22 17.07 7.77
CA SER A 91 4.34 17.70 7.07
C SER A 91 5.23 16.67 6.36
N VAL A 92 5.74 17.04 5.18
CA VAL A 92 6.68 16.19 4.43
C VAL A 92 8.06 16.29 5.07
N ILE A 93 8.56 15.16 5.60
CA ILE A 93 9.91 15.06 6.20
C ILE A 93 10.98 14.97 5.12
N SER A 94 10.77 14.11 4.13
CA SER A 94 11.64 13.90 2.98
C SER A 94 10.86 13.33 1.81
N GLN A 95 11.37 13.52 0.60
CA GLN A 95 10.75 13.00 -0.62
C GLN A 95 11.77 12.76 -1.72
N VAL A 96 11.44 11.84 -2.61
CA VAL A 96 12.18 11.56 -3.84
C VAL A 96 11.20 11.48 -5.00
N SER A 97 11.57 12.05 -6.14
CA SER A 97 10.83 11.88 -7.40
C SER A 97 11.35 10.64 -8.13
N ILE A 98 10.45 9.94 -8.82
CA ILE A 98 10.83 8.85 -9.72
C ILE A 98 10.91 9.35 -11.16
N ASP A 99 11.43 8.52 -12.07
CA ASP A 99 11.50 8.87 -13.49
C ASP A 99 10.12 9.25 -14.03
N GLY A 100 10.06 10.31 -14.82
CA GLY A 100 8.79 10.87 -15.32
C GLY A 100 7.99 9.95 -16.24
N THR A 101 8.57 8.84 -16.70
CA THR A 101 7.89 7.79 -17.46
C THR A 101 7.10 6.82 -16.58
N TYR A 102 7.30 6.86 -15.27
CA TYR A 102 6.57 6.05 -14.30
C TYR A 102 5.38 6.79 -13.73
N PHE A 103 4.32 6.05 -13.50
CA PHE A 103 3.20 6.45 -12.66
C PHE A 103 3.28 5.60 -11.38
N GLY A 104 3.60 6.23 -10.25
CA GLY A 104 3.72 5.54 -8.96
C GLY A 104 2.36 5.07 -8.47
N GLU A 105 2.34 3.88 -7.90
CA GLU A 105 1.15 3.20 -7.39
C GLU A 105 1.36 2.73 -5.93
N GLY A 106 0.70 1.69 -5.50
CA GLY A 106 0.76 1.17 -4.13
C GLY A 106 2.17 0.88 -3.65
N ILE A 107 2.36 1.02 -2.35
CA ILE A 107 3.62 0.72 -1.65
C ILE A 107 3.42 -0.30 -0.54
N THR A 108 4.49 -0.99 -0.19
CA THR A 108 4.61 -1.76 1.04
C THR A 108 6.05 -1.78 1.52
N ILE A 109 6.24 -2.08 2.81
CA ILE A 109 7.56 -2.14 3.42
C ILE A 109 7.89 -3.59 3.79
N PHE A 110 9.07 -4.02 3.34
CA PHE A 110 9.66 -5.32 3.67
C PHE A 110 11.16 -5.15 3.96
N ASN A 111 11.64 -5.69 5.08
CA ASN A 111 13.05 -5.65 5.49
C ASN A 111 13.71 -4.26 5.39
N ASN A 112 13.03 -3.21 5.84
CA ASN A 112 13.46 -1.79 5.75
C ASN A 112 13.52 -1.22 4.33
N SER A 113 13.09 -1.95 3.31
CA SER A 113 12.95 -1.42 1.96
C SER A 113 11.49 -1.11 1.65
N VAL A 114 11.24 0.00 0.96
CA VAL A 114 9.93 0.37 0.43
C VAL A 114 9.82 -0.14 -0.99
N ILE A 115 8.87 -1.01 -1.25
CA ILE A 115 8.57 -1.52 -2.59
C ILE A 115 7.40 -0.72 -3.14
N MET A 116 7.61 0.00 -4.26
CA MET A 116 6.60 0.82 -4.92
C MET A 116 6.30 0.28 -6.31
N LEU A 117 5.04 -0.04 -6.57
CA LEU A 117 4.58 -0.45 -7.89
C LEU A 117 4.51 0.75 -8.84
N THR A 118 4.58 0.45 -10.13
CA THR A 118 4.27 1.39 -11.22
C THR A 118 3.05 0.89 -11.98
N TRP A 119 2.17 1.78 -12.45
CA TRP A 119 0.90 1.39 -13.08
C TRP A 119 1.08 0.43 -14.25
N ARG A 120 1.75 0.85 -15.32
CA ARG A 120 1.79 0.12 -16.61
C ARG A 120 3.18 -0.28 -17.06
N ASN A 121 4.19 0.06 -16.30
CA ASN A 121 5.57 -0.19 -16.69
C ASN A 121 6.05 -1.60 -16.30
N GLY A 122 5.26 -2.34 -15.49
CA GLY A 122 5.65 -3.68 -15.04
C GLY A 122 6.91 -3.67 -14.18
N THR A 123 7.16 -2.57 -13.47
CA THR A 123 8.34 -2.35 -12.63
C THR A 123 7.89 -2.02 -11.20
N ALA A 124 8.47 -2.68 -10.22
CA ALA A 124 8.39 -2.33 -8.82
C ALA A 124 9.74 -1.75 -8.39
N LEU A 125 9.76 -0.48 -8.00
CA LEU A 125 10.97 0.20 -7.52
C LEU A 125 11.17 -0.13 -6.05
N VAL A 126 12.44 -0.31 -5.66
CA VAL A 126 12.84 -0.62 -4.28
C VAL A 126 13.67 0.53 -3.76
N PHE A 127 13.27 1.06 -2.59
CA PHE A 127 13.95 2.18 -1.95
C PHE A 127 14.35 1.80 -0.52
N ASP A 128 15.47 2.29 -0.06
CA ASP A 128 15.80 2.30 1.36
C ASP A 128 14.79 3.15 2.15
N SER A 129 14.25 2.63 3.25
CA SER A 129 13.24 3.33 4.05
C SER A 129 13.81 4.47 4.90
N GLU A 130 15.14 4.53 5.09
CA GLU A 130 15.77 5.57 5.90
C GLU A 130 16.02 6.83 5.07
N ASP A 131 16.64 6.70 3.89
CA ASP A 131 17.07 7.85 3.09
C ASP A 131 16.33 8.00 1.74
N LEU A 132 15.47 7.05 1.37
CA LEU A 132 14.72 6.97 0.12
C LEU A 132 15.60 6.80 -1.12
N SER A 133 16.84 6.36 -0.96
CA SER A 133 17.70 6.01 -2.10
C SER A 133 17.17 4.76 -2.82
N VAL A 134 17.33 4.73 -4.14
CA VAL A 134 16.93 3.55 -4.93
C VAL A 134 17.93 2.42 -4.70
N GLU A 135 17.45 1.26 -4.23
CA GLU A 135 18.24 0.05 -4.01
C GLU A 135 18.18 -0.91 -5.19
N GLY A 136 17.10 -0.87 -5.95
CA GLY A 136 16.90 -1.78 -7.07
C GLY A 136 15.48 -1.72 -7.64
N GLU A 137 15.17 -2.74 -8.42
CA GLU A 137 13.84 -2.90 -9.02
C GLU A 137 13.53 -4.37 -9.26
N PHE A 138 12.23 -4.70 -9.25
CA PHE A 138 11.69 -5.97 -9.70
C PHE A 138 10.85 -5.77 -10.96
N SER A 139 10.74 -6.83 -11.76
CA SER A 139 9.86 -6.82 -12.93
C SER A 139 8.62 -7.68 -12.70
N TYR A 140 7.48 -7.25 -13.25
CA TYR A 140 6.25 -8.04 -13.26
C TYR A 140 5.46 -7.84 -14.56
N GLN A 141 4.45 -8.69 -14.77
CA GLN A 141 3.60 -8.62 -15.96
C GLN A 141 2.29 -7.90 -15.64
N GLY A 142 1.84 -7.04 -16.56
CA GLY A 142 0.56 -6.34 -16.45
C GLY A 142 0.65 -5.02 -15.67
N GLU A 143 -0.49 -4.59 -15.13
CA GLU A 143 -0.57 -3.37 -14.33
C GLU A 143 -0.27 -3.67 -12.86
N GLY A 144 0.29 -2.70 -12.13
CA GLY A 144 0.45 -2.72 -10.69
C GLY A 144 -0.45 -1.65 -10.07
N TRP A 145 -1.25 -2.03 -9.05
CA TRP A 145 -2.15 -1.13 -8.35
C TRP A 145 -1.83 -1.07 -6.86
N GLY A 146 -2.30 -2.03 -6.08
CA GLY A 146 -2.02 -2.11 -4.66
C GLY A 146 -1.05 -3.23 -4.33
N ILE A 147 -0.28 -3.06 -3.27
CA ILE A 147 0.60 -4.09 -2.72
C ILE A 147 0.62 -4.00 -1.20
N CYS A 148 0.74 -5.14 -0.52
CA CYS A 148 0.97 -5.20 0.91
C CYS A 148 1.75 -6.45 1.28
N PHE A 149 2.52 -6.39 2.37
CA PHE A 149 3.16 -7.57 2.97
C PHE A 149 2.25 -8.17 4.04
N ASN A 150 1.90 -9.45 3.92
CA ASN A 150 0.99 -10.13 4.84
C ASN A 150 1.68 -10.94 5.94
N GLY A 151 3.00 -10.85 6.03
CA GLY A 151 3.84 -11.61 6.96
C GLY A 151 4.59 -12.78 6.31
N ASP A 152 4.11 -13.27 5.15
CA ASP A 152 4.73 -14.36 4.39
C ASP A 152 5.00 -13.97 2.95
N PHE A 153 4.06 -13.24 2.32
CA PHE A 153 4.08 -12.89 0.90
C PHE A 153 3.78 -11.40 0.68
N LEU A 154 4.27 -10.89 -0.43
CA LEU A 154 3.76 -9.65 -1.02
C LEU A 154 2.46 -9.97 -1.77
N VAL A 155 1.35 -9.37 -1.35
CA VAL A 155 0.04 -9.54 -1.98
C VAL A 155 -0.23 -8.34 -2.86
N MET A 156 -0.34 -8.57 -4.18
CA MET A 156 -0.44 -7.53 -5.19
C MET A 156 -1.77 -7.61 -5.94
N SER A 157 -2.38 -6.45 -6.18
CA SER A 157 -3.53 -6.27 -7.07
C SER A 157 -3.12 -5.61 -8.40
N ASN A 158 -3.89 -5.86 -9.46
CA ASN A 158 -3.61 -5.37 -10.81
C ASN A 158 -4.86 -4.89 -11.56
N GLY A 159 -5.89 -4.48 -10.83
CA GLY A 159 -7.16 -4.03 -11.40
C GLY A 159 -8.08 -5.14 -11.91
N THR A 160 -7.74 -6.41 -11.70
CA THR A 160 -8.59 -7.57 -11.98
C THR A 160 -9.21 -8.13 -10.71
N SER A 161 -9.99 -9.21 -10.82
CA SER A 161 -10.54 -9.94 -9.67
C SER A 161 -9.53 -10.88 -8.99
N LEU A 162 -8.29 -10.90 -9.45
CA LEU A 162 -7.24 -11.78 -8.93
C LEU A 162 -6.25 -10.98 -8.08
N LEU A 163 -5.80 -11.61 -6.99
CA LEU A 163 -4.65 -11.19 -6.23
C LEU A 163 -3.48 -12.13 -6.51
N THR A 164 -2.29 -11.60 -6.64
CA THR A 164 -1.06 -12.38 -6.82
C THR A 164 -0.25 -12.36 -5.53
N PHE A 165 0.27 -13.52 -5.17
CA PHE A 165 1.15 -13.70 -4.01
C PHE A 165 2.57 -13.88 -4.54
N ARG A 166 3.49 -13.03 -4.06
CA ARG A 166 4.87 -13.00 -4.53
C ARG A 166 5.81 -13.23 -3.36
N ASP A 167 6.88 -13.95 -3.65
CA ASP A 167 7.98 -14.09 -2.70
C ASP A 167 8.60 -12.70 -2.43
N PRO A 168 8.78 -12.30 -1.16
CA PRO A 168 9.21 -10.93 -0.85
C PRO A 168 10.68 -10.63 -1.18
N ASP A 169 11.53 -11.65 -1.31
CA ASP A 169 12.95 -11.47 -1.63
C ASP A 169 13.22 -11.47 -3.15
N SER A 170 12.50 -12.28 -3.91
CA SER A 170 12.69 -12.43 -5.37
C SER A 170 11.62 -11.75 -6.21
N PHE A 171 10.49 -11.40 -5.62
CA PHE A 171 9.29 -10.90 -6.30
C PHE A 171 8.66 -11.90 -7.28
N GLU A 172 9.08 -13.15 -7.30
CA GLU A 172 8.50 -14.22 -8.12
C GLU A 172 7.21 -14.79 -7.49
N PHE A 173 6.47 -15.60 -8.27
CA PHE A 173 5.24 -16.27 -7.82
C PHE A 173 5.53 -17.50 -6.97
#